data_c576c910bf90a1059ed7da3a35e19690
#
_entry.id   c576c910bf90a1059ed7da3a35e19690
#
_cell.length_a   1.000
_cell.length_b   1.000
_cell.length_c   1.000
_cell.angle_alpha   90.00
_cell.angle_beta   90.00
_cell.angle_gamma   90.00
#
_symmetry.space_group_name_H-M   'P 1'
#
loop_
_entity.id
_entity.type
_entity.pdbx_description
1 polymer ?
#
loop_
_entity_poly.entity_id
_entity_poly.type
_entity_poly.pdbx_seq_one_letter_code
_entity_poly.pdbx_strand_id
1 'polypeptide(L)'
;MAKKKQDNKEQETKQENKFLKFLKNFFNSWQPLLIVLILVIAGLLMFINHLMHATKTYMFNGTNDYVRILNGVTVINDSLAIFEGSDVDFIYEKDIMVTKYKIGYYVKVDGKLSPISVISGEDEEALSLTKLLEGGTSFNVIESVSNEHYFSKENINALKDGLYFAIEFTPKKGDEVKLETKLDISDMSK
;
A
#
# COMPACT_ATOMS: atom_id res chain seq x y z
N MET A 1 -4.16 -70.06 21.49
CA MET A 1 -3.84 -68.60 21.26
C MET A 1 -3.25 -68.33 19.86
N ALA A 2 -2.68 -69.23 19.16
CA ALA A 2 -2.04 -68.98 17.83
C ALA A 2 -3.07 -68.70 16.68
N LYS A 3 -4.26 -69.30 16.66
CA LYS A 3 -5.25 -69.13 15.60
C LYS A 3 -5.82 -67.69 15.52
N LYS A 4 -6.01 -67.01 16.65
CA LYS A 4 -6.53 -65.63 16.67
C LYS A 4 -5.53 -64.55 16.12
N LYS A 5 -4.21 -64.87 16.16
CA LYS A 5 -3.17 -63.96 15.58
C LYS A 5 -3.07 -64.09 14.05
N GLN A 6 -3.44 -65.23 13.50
CA GLN A 6 -3.40 -65.47 12.05
C GLN A 6 -4.62 -64.78 11.37
N ASP A 7 -5.80 -64.85 11.96
CA ASP A 7 -7.00 -64.22 11.41
C ASP A 7 -6.90 -62.68 11.37
N ASN A 8 -6.26 -62.08 12.37
CA ASN A 8 -6.03 -60.59 12.36
C ASN A 8 -5.05 -60.16 11.25
N LYS A 9 -3.99 -60.95 11.03
CA LYS A 9 -3.02 -60.63 9.94
C LYS A 9 -3.64 -60.77 8.54
N GLU A 10 -4.53 -61.72 8.35
CA GLU A 10 -5.22 -61.89 7.05
C GLU A 10 -6.26 -60.77 6.82
N GLN A 11 -6.90 -60.27 7.86
CA GLN A 11 -7.82 -59.12 7.75
C GLN A 11 -7.09 -57.81 7.46
N GLU A 12 -5.97 -57.55 8.11
CA GLU A 12 -5.16 -56.37 7.84
C GLU A 12 -4.61 -56.38 6.39
N THR A 13 -4.07 -57.48 5.92
CA THR A 13 -3.58 -57.60 4.52
C THR A 13 -4.69 -57.47 3.48
N LYS A 14 -5.91 -57.94 3.78
CA LYS A 14 -7.05 -57.75 2.88
C LYS A 14 -7.55 -56.30 2.85
N GLN A 15 -7.47 -55.56 3.94
CA GLN A 15 -7.82 -54.16 3.98
C GLN A 15 -6.82 -53.30 3.25
N GLU A 16 -5.50 -53.54 3.46
CA GLU A 16 -4.43 -52.86 2.74
C GLU A 16 -4.54 -53.06 1.21
N ASN A 17 -4.80 -54.27 0.78
CA ASN A 17 -5.00 -54.58 -0.65
C ASN A 17 -6.20 -53.89 -1.26
N LYS A 18 -7.31 -53.73 -0.51
CA LYS A 18 -8.49 -52.96 -0.97
C LYS A 18 -8.21 -51.48 -1.10
N PHE A 19 -7.50 -50.92 -0.15
CA PHE A 19 -7.13 -49.51 -0.17
C PHE A 19 -6.15 -49.17 -1.30
N LEU A 20 -5.12 -49.99 -1.50
CA LEU A 20 -4.20 -49.87 -2.63
C LEU A 20 -4.88 -50.01 -3.99
N LYS A 21 -5.86 -50.90 -4.11
CA LYS A 21 -6.64 -51.10 -5.34
C LYS A 21 -7.57 -49.89 -5.58
N PHE A 22 -8.14 -49.32 -4.54
CA PHE A 22 -8.91 -48.07 -4.62
C PHE A 22 -8.07 -46.91 -5.08
N LEU A 23 -6.90 -46.71 -4.46
CA LEU A 23 -5.94 -45.68 -4.85
C LEU A 23 -5.49 -45.82 -6.31
N LYS A 24 -5.15 -47.03 -6.72
CA LYS A 24 -4.72 -47.31 -8.11
C LYS A 24 -5.84 -47.00 -9.12
N ASN A 25 -7.09 -47.36 -8.82
CA ASN A 25 -8.23 -47.02 -9.67
C ASN A 25 -8.57 -45.55 -9.64
N PHE A 26 -8.43 -44.88 -8.49
CA PHE A 26 -8.64 -43.44 -8.32
C PHE A 26 -7.63 -42.63 -9.15
N PHE A 27 -6.35 -42.99 -9.09
CA PHE A 27 -5.31 -42.28 -9.86
C PHE A 27 -5.32 -42.65 -11.36
N ASN A 28 -5.95 -43.75 -11.75
CA ASN A 28 -6.05 -44.12 -13.15
C ASN A 28 -7.30 -43.57 -13.85
N SER A 29 -8.17 -42.89 -13.12
CA SER A 29 -9.37 -42.24 -13.68
C SER A 29 -9.10 -40.75 -13.91
N TRP A 30 -9.68 -40.13 -14.93
CA TRP A 30 -9.58 -38.70 -15.22
C TRP A 30 -10.25 -37.81 -14.14
N GLN A 31 -11.12 -38.40 -13.34
CA GLN A 31 -11.89 -37.69 -12.32
C GLN A 31 -11.03 -37.00 -11.25
N PRO A 32 -10.01 -37.66 -10.63
CA PRO A 32 -9.16 -36.98 -9.64
C PRO A 32 -8.33 -35.86 -10.26
N LEU A 33 -7.92 -35.99 -11.51
CA LEU A 33 -7.16 -34.97 -12.22
C LEU A 33 -8.01 -33.72 -12.46
N LEU A 34 -9.29 -33.90 -12.82
CA LEU A 34 -10.25 -32.78 -12.92
C LEU A 34 -10.49 -32.09 -11.57
N ILE A 35 -10.63 -32.85 -10.48
CA ILE A 35 -10.80 -32.27 -9.13
C ILE A 35 -9.60 -31.45 -8.75
N VAL A 36 -8.38 -31.96 -8.95
CA VAL A 36 -7.14 -31.21 -8.67
C VAL A 36 -7.07 -29.95 -9.53
N LEU A 37 -7.40 -30.03 -10.80
CA LEU A 37 -7.41 -28.89 -11.71
C LEU A 37 -8.40 -27.82 -11.25
N ILE A 38 -9.61 -28.19 -10.85
CA ILE A 38 -10.63 -27.27 -10.32
C ILE A 38 -10.13 -26.58 -9.04
N LEU A 39 -9.49 -27.32 -8.12
CA LEU A 39 -8.94 -26.76 -6.89
C LEU A 39 -7.80 -25.78 -7.16
N VAL A 40 -6.94 -26.07 -8.13
CA VAL A 40 -5.86 -25.17 -8.55
C VAL A 40 -6.45 -23.88 -9.15
N ILE A 41 -7.43 -24.00 -10.04
CA ILE A 41 -8.10 -22.84 -10.65
C ILE A 41 -8.81 -22.00 -9.57
N ALA A 42 -9.53 -22.63 -8.65
CA ALA A 42 -10.20 -21.95 -7.55
C ALA A 42 -9.18 -21.21 -6.64
N GLY A 43 -8.07 -21.85 -6.32
CA GLY A 43 -6.96 -21.24 -5.56
C GLY A 43 -6.35 -20.05 -6.28
N LEU A 44 -6.10 -20.15 -7.58
CA LEU A 44 -5.61 -19.03 -8.40
C LEU A 44 -6.61 -17.87 -8.47
N LEU A 45 -7.90 -18.16 -8.63
CA LEU A 45 -8.94 -17.14 -8.64
C LEU A 45 -9.04 -16.42 -7.28
N MET A 46 -8.96 -17.16 -6.17
CA MET A 46 -8.92 -16.55 -4.83
C MET A 46 -7.68 -15.69 -4.64
N PHE A 47 -6.53 -16.14 -5.11
CA PHE A 47 -5.27 -15.39 -5.04
C PHE A 47 -5.32 -14.10 -5.86
N ILE A 48 -5.81 -14.17 -7.12
CA ILE A 48 -6.00 -13.00 -7.99
C ILE A 48 -6.98 -12.02 -7.34
N ASN A 49 -8.12 -12.51 -6.83
CA ASN A 49 -9.10 -11.68 -6.14
C ASN A 49 -8.50 -10.98 -4.91
N HIS A 50 -7.69 -11.69 -4.13
CA HIS A 50 -6.98 -11.10 -2.98
C HIS A 50 -6.02 -10.00 -3.42
N LEU A 51 -5.22 -10.22 -4.47
CA LEU A 51 -4.31 -9.21 -5.02
C LEU A 51 -5.05 -7.99 -5.55
N MET A 52 -6.16 -8.18 -6.26
CA MET A 52 -6.95 -7.07 -6.82
C MET A 52 -7.63 -6.22 -5.74
N HIS A 53 -8.05 -6.84 -4.63
CA HIS A 53 -8.69 -6.11 -3.53
C HIS A 53 -7.69 -5.49 -2.54
N ALA A 54 -6.45 -5.94 -2.54
CA ALA A 54 -5.41 -5.40 -1.67
C ALA A 54 -4.90 -4.02 -2.12
N THR A 55 -5.01 -3.71 -3.41
CA THR A 55 -4.50 -2.45 -3.99
C THR A 55 -5.65 -1.47 -4.22
N LYS A 56 -5.49 -0.25 -3.72
CA LYS A 56 -6.42 0.87 -3.89
C LYS A 56 -5.77 2.00 -4.65
N THR A 57 -6.52 2.58 -5.58
CA THR A 57 -6.09 3.75 -6.34
C THR A 57 -6.99 4.92 -6.02
N TYR A 58 -6.38 6.04 -5.66
CA TYR A 58 -7.09 7.27 -5.35
C TYR A 58 -6.56 8.40 -6.22
N MET A 59 -7.47 9.28 -6.65
CA MET A 59 -7.12 10.61 -7.14
C MET A 59 -7.30 11.62 -6.04
N PHE A 60 -6.46 12.64 -6.02
CA PHE A 60 -6.58 13.71 -5.06
C PHE A 60 -6.26 15.08 -5.66
N ASN A 61 -6.94 16.09 -5.15
CA ASN A 61 -6.73 17.50 -5.47
C ASN A 61 -6.91 18.32 -4.20
N GLY A 62 -6.32 19.49 -4.17
CA GLY A 62 -6.53 20.41 -3.06
C GLY A 62 -5.96 21.79 -3.35
N THR A 63 -6.53 22.80 -2.72
CA THR A 63 -6.02 24.17 -2.81
C THR A 63 -6.30 24.90 -1.52
N ASN A 64 -5.38 25.78 -1.15
CA ASN A 64 -5.56 26.81 -0.15
C ASN A 64 -4.97 28.12 -0.67
N ASP A 65 -4.80 29.13 0.20
CA ASP A 65 -4.27 30.44 -0.19
C ASP A 65 -2.80 30.40 -0.62
N TYR A 66 -2.08 29.31 -0.39
CA TYR A 66 -0.63 29.18 -0.59
C TYR A 66 -0.25 28.11 -1.59
N VAL A 67 -1.00 27.02 -1.65
CA VAL A 67 -0.63 25.82 -2.42
C VAL A 67 -1.83 25.31 -3.18
N ARG A 68 -1.59 24.94 -4.43
CA ARG A 68 -2.55 24.23 -5.27
C ARG A 68 -1.94 22.88 -5.68
N ILE A 69 -2.68 21.81 -5.48
CA ILE A 69 -2.29 20.45 -5.84
C ILE A 69 -3.36 19.88 -6.76
N LEU A 70 -2.97 19.50 -7.95
CA LEU A 70 -3.86 18.99 -8.98
C LEU A 70 -3.36 17.65 -9.51
N ASN A 71 -4.31 16.85 -10.01
CA ASN A 71 -4.05 15.61 -10.74
C ASN A 71 -3.20 14.58 -9.98
N GLY A 72 -3.22 14.65 -8.65
CA GLY A 72 -2.49 13.68 -7.84
C GLY A 72 -3.13 12.31 -7.89
N VAL A 73 -2.30 11.29 -8.01
CA VAL A 73 -2.71 9.88 -7.95
C VAL A 73 -1.92 9.19 -6.86
N THR A 74 -2.59 8.37 -6.08
CA THR A 74 -1.90 7.47 -5.16
C THR A 74 -2.42 6.04 -5.31
N VAL A 75 -1.49 5.11 -5.35
CA VAL A 75 -1.75 3.68 -5.36
C VAL A 75 -1.26 3.11 -4.05
N ILE A 76 -2.16 2.50 -3.29
CA ILE A 76 -1.88 2.04 -1.93
C ILE A 76 -2.27 0.59 -1.76
N ASN A 77 -1.41 -0.18 -1.15
CA ASN A 77 -1.70 -1.50 -0.60
C ASN A 77 -1.17 -1.61 0.85
N ASP A 78 -1.25 -2.78 1.44
CA ASP A 78 -0.84 -3.02 2.84
C ASP A 78 0.67 -2.77 3.09
N SER A 79 1.49 -2.66 2.05
CA SER A 79 2.95 -2.58 2.15
C SER A 79 3.56 -1.37 1.45
N LEU A 80 2.81 -0.71 0.56
CA LEU A 80 3.34 0.32 -0.33
C LEU A 80 2.31 1.41 -0.58
N ALA A 81 2.74 2.66 -0.56
CA ALA A 81 2.01 3.78 -1.13
C ALA A 81 2.90 4.50 -2.15
N ILE A 82 2.38 4.67 -3.34
CA ILE A 82 3.02 5.40 -4.42
C ILE A 82 2.19 6.66 -4.65
N PHE A 83 2.84 7.82 -4.61
CA PHE A 83 2.24 9.11 -4.98
C PHE A 83 2.84 9.55 -6.29
N GLU A 84 2.03 9.82 -7.29
CA GLU A 84 2.49 10.13 -8.63
C GLU A 84 1.61 11.18 -9.31
N GLY A 85 2.21 11.92 -10.23
CA GLY A 85 1.50 12.78 -11.16
C GLY A 85 0.84 14.01 -10.56
N SER A 86 1.20 14.44 -9.35
CA SER A 86 0.65 15.67 -8.79
C SER A 86 1.40 16.89 -9.30
N ASP A 87 0.64 17.87 -9.80
CA ASP A 87 1.13 19.21 -10.06
C ASP A 87 1.02 20.01 -8.75
N VAL A 88 2.14 20.40 -8.19
CA VAL A 88 2.20 21.19 -6.96
C VAL A 88 2.63 22.61 -7.31
N ASP A 89 1.68 23.52 -7.27
CA ASP A 89 1.92 24.94 -7.50
C ASP A 89 1.95 25.70 -6.17
N PHE A 90 2.98 26.46 -5.94
CA PHE A 90 3.03 27.43 -4.87
C PHE A 90 2.50 28.78 -5.37
N ILE A 91 1.31 29.15 -4.95
CA ILE A 91 0.57 30.29 -5.47
C ILE A 91 0.81 31.60 -4.68
N TYR A 92 1.76 31.60 -3.78
CA TYR A 92 2.15 32.79 -3.02
C TYR A 92 2.92 33.77 -3.91
N GLU A 93 2.57 35.05 -3.85
CA GLU A 93 3.09 36.09 -4.76
C GLU A 93 4.61 36.31 -4.73
N LYS A 94 5.30 35.83 -3.71
CA LYS A 94 6.75 36.03 -3.53
C LYS A 94 7.46 34.71 -3.30
N ASP A 95 8.51 34.49 -4.06
CA ASP A 95 9.44 33.39 -3.78
C ASP A 95 10.05 33.54 -2.39
N ILE A 96 9.99 32.47 -1.62
CA ILE A 96 10.50 32.41 -0.25
C ILE A 96 11.81 31.63 -0.26
N MET A 97 12.87 32.28 0.23
CA MET A 97 14.18 31.65 0.43
C MET A 97 14.19 30.93 1.77
N VAL A 98 14.34 29.61 1.74
CA VAL A 98 14.29 28.73 2.91
C VAL A 98 15.62 28.06 3.17
N THR A 99 15.98 27.89 4.43
CA THR A 99 17.19 27.17 4.88
C THR A 99 16.88 25.77 5.35
N LYS A 100 15.63 25.51 5.72
CA LYS A 100 15.16 24.21 6.15
C LYS A 100 13.75 24.00 5.62
N TYR A 101 13.46 22.79 5.15
CA TYR A 101 12.13 22.45 4.69
C TYR A 101 11.79 20.99 4.97
N LYS A 102 10.50 20.75 5.08
CA LYS A 102 9.88 19.43 5.17
C LYS A 102 8.56 19.48 4.44
N ILE A 103 8.45 18.74 3.37
CA ILE A 103 7.32 18.77 2.44
C ILE A 103 6.81 17.37 2.24
N GLY A 104 5.50 17.17 2.26
CA GLY A 104 4.99 15.82 2.04
C GLY A 104 3.50 15.62 2.22
N TYR A 105 3.13 14.35 2.08
CA TYR A 105 1.78 13.86 2.27
C TYR A 105 1.62 13.21 3.65
N TYR A 106 0.50 13.48 4.26
CA TYR A 106 0.17 13.05 5.62
C TYR A 106 -1.28 12.57 5.70
N VAL A 107 -1.55 11.68 6.64
CA VAL A 107 -2.91 11.36 7.10
C VAL A 107 -3.11 11.85 8.53
N LYS A 108 -4.34 12.11 8.91
CA LYS A 108 -4.67 12.52 10.26
C LYS A 108 -5.12 11.33 11.08
N VAL A 109 -4.30 10.93 12.06
CA VAL A 109 -4.59 9.85 13.00
C VAL A 109 -4.69 10.46 14.39
N ASP A 110 -5.81 10.25 15.08
CA ASP A 110 -6.06 10.83 16.41
C ASP A 110 -5.83 12.34 16.50
N GLY A 111 -6.18 13.06 15.44
CA GLY A 111 -6.02 14.51 15.34
C GLY A 111 -4.59 14.99 15.06
N LYS A 112 -3.62 14.08 14.92
CA LYS A 112 -2.22 14.40 14.60
C LYS A 112 -1.89 13.99 13.17
N LEU A 113 -1.06 14.79 12.49
CA LEU A 113 -0.54 14.42 11.17
C LEU A 113 0.49 13.31 11.30
N SER A 114 0.22 12.19 10.66
CA SER A 114 1.14 11.06 10.51
C SER A 114 1.71 11.10 9.09
N PRO A 115 3.03 11.14 8.92
CA PRO A 115 3.65 11.24 7.60
C PRO A 115 3.46 9.96 6.80
N ILE A 116 3.18 10.09 5.50
CA ILE A 116 3.18 8.98 4.55
C ILE A 116 4.37 9.11 3.60
N SER A 117 4.51 10.27 2.95
CA SER A 117 5.60 10.57 2.03
C SER A 117 6.15 11.94 2.33
N VAL A 118 7.37 12.03 2.76
CA VAL A 118 7.97 13.29 3.19
C VAL A 118 9.39 13.39 2.67
N ILE A 119 9.70 14.52 2.07
CA ILE A 119 11.07 14.96 1.81
C ILE A 119 11.45 16.06 2.79
N SER A 120 12.69 16.11 3.19
CA SER A 120 13.22 17.17 4.03
C SER A 120 14.63 17.50 3.61
N GLY A 121 15.02 18.76 3.80
CA GLY A 121 16.37 19.21 3.59
C GLY A 121 16.70 20.38 4.50
N GLU A 122 17.98 20.54 4.74
CA GLU A 122 18.56 21.65 5.47
C GLU A 122 19.83 22.08 4.72
N ASP A 123 19.92 23.35 4.37
CA ASP A 123 21.03 23.90 3.61
C ASP A 123 21.47 25.20 4.23
N GLU A 124 22.80 25.45 4.28
CA GLU A 124 23.38 26.71 4.70
C GLU A 124 23.08 27.82 3.68
N GLU A 125 23.00 27.46 2.39
CA GLU A 125 22.56 28.37 1.35
C GLU A 125 21.04 28.24 1.18
N ALA A 126 20.33 29.38 1.37
CA ALA A 126 18.91 29.41 1.27
C ALA A 126 18.43 29.02 -0.16
N LEU A 127 17.51 28.07 -0.26
CA LEU A 127 16.91 27.58 -1.48
C LEU A 127 15.57 28.27 -1.76
N SER A 128 15.23 28.44 -3.02
CA SER A 128 13.91 28.93 -3.44
C SER A 128 12.85 27.85 -3.18
N LEU A 129 11.84 28.16 -2.38
CA LEU A 129 10.73 27.25 -2.12
C LEU A 129 9.93 26.95 -3.39
N THR A 130 9.72 27.96 -4.22
CA THR A 130 9.06 27.79 -5.54
C THR A 130 9.80 26.79 -6.41
N LYS A 131 11.13 26.92 -6.54
CA LYS A 131 11.94 25.98 -7.32
C LYS A 131 11.95 24.56 -6.74
N LEU A 132 11.90 24.43 -5.43
CA LEU A 132 11.78 23.12 -4.76
C LEU A 132 10.47 22.43 -5.15
N LEU A 133 9.38 23.16 -5.30
CA LEU A 133 8.07 22.62 -5.66
C LEU A 133 7.92 22.42 -7.17
N GLU A 134 8.37 23.40 -7.99
CA GLU A 134 8.32 23.34 -9.45
C GLU A 134 9.30 22.34 -10.06
N GLY A 135 10.39 22.04 -9.37
CA GLY A 135 11.44 21.11 -9.84
C GLY A 135 10.97 19.67 -9.99
N GLY A 136 9.65 19.46 -9.97
CA GLY A 136 9.07 18.12 -10.10
C GLY A 136 9.70 17.22 -9.07
N THR A 137 9.74 17.69 -7.82
CA THR A 137 9.95 16.76 -6.72
C THR A 137 8.82 15.75 -6.86
N SER A 138 9.08 14.81 -7.75
CA SER A 138 8.36 13.57 -7.79
C SER A 138 8.46 13.07 -6.38
N PHE A 139 7.44 13.28 -5.57
CA PHE A 139 7.27 12.56 -4.31
C PHE A 139 7.06 11.09 -4.66
N ASN A 140 7.82 10.66 -5.68
CA ASN A 140 7.80 9.37 -6.31
C ASN A 140 8.50 8.43 -5.37
N VAL A 141 7.78 7.47 -4.94
CA VAL A 141 8.26 6.25 -4.31
C VAL A 141 8.83 6.50 -2.92
N ILE A 142 7.98 6.33 -1.96
CA ILE A 142 8.50 5.70 -0.75
C ILE A 142 8.79 4.27 -1.18
N GLU A 143 10.05 4.01 -1.54
CA GLU A 143 10.54 2.65 -1.44
C GLU A 143 10.04 2.10 -0.11
N SER A 144 9.51 0.90 -0.14
CA SER A 144 9.04 0.19 1.03
C SER A 144 10.10 0.29 2.12
N VAL A 145 10.01 1.34 2.92
CA VAL A 145 10.65 1.30 4.19
C VAL A 145 9.92 0.18 4.88
N SER A 146 10.59 -0.91 5.07
CA SER A 146 10.14 -2.16 5.70
C SER A 146 9.70 -1.98 7.16
N ASN A 147 9.23 -0.81 7.50
CA ASN A 147 8.67 -0.47 8.78
C ASN A 147 7.16 -0.62 8.68
N GLU A 148 6.67 -1.73 9.21
CA GLU A 148 5.28 -2.12 9.40
C GLU A 148 4.34 -1.01 9.94
N HIS A 149 4.88 0.15 10.30
CA HIS A 149 4.14 1.25 10.93
C HIS A 149 3.62 2.31 9.96
N TYR A 150 4.23 2.51 8.79
CA TYR A 150 3.82 3.57 7.87
C TYR A 150 2.52 3.27 7.12
N PHE A 151 2.23 1.98 6.88
CA PHE A 151 1.04 1.53 6.17
C PHE A 151 0.16 0.62 7.04
N SER A 152 0.02 0.96 8.31
CA SER A 152 -0.94 0.26 9.18
C SER A 152 -2.34 0.37 8.55
N LYS A 153 -3.19 -0.63 8.81
CA LYS A 153 -4.61 -0.57 8.42
C LYS A 153 -5.28 0.72 8.89
N GLU A 154 -4.77 1.29 9.96
CA GLU A 154 -5.20 2.53 10.57
C GLU A 154 -4.88 3.73 9.66
N ASN A 155 -3.66 3.83 9.13
CA ASN A 155 -3.26 4.87 8.18
C ASN A 155 -4.02 4.76 6.86
N ILE A 156 -4.24 3.57 6.33
CA ILE A 156 -5.04 3.34 5.12
C ILE A 156 -6.51 3.72 5.36
N ASN A 157 -7.06 3.43 6.51
CA ASN A 157 -8.41 3.87 6.87
C ASN A 157 -8.48 5.38 7.08
N ALA A 158 -7.48 5.97 7.73
CA ALA A 158 -7.37 7.41 7.93
C ALA A 158 -7.24 8.19 6.60
N LEU A 159 -6.70 7.56 5.56
CA LEU A 159 -6.63 8.14 4.24
C LEU A 159 -8.02 8.41 3.64
N LYS A 160 -9.02 7.61 3.97
CA LYS A 160 -10.43 7.82 3.57
C LYS A 160 -11.03 9.04 4.26
N ASP A 161 -10.57 9.37 5.46
CA ASP A 161 -11.05 10.52 6.25
C ASP A 161 -10.32 11.82 5.89
N GLY A 162 -9.18 11.73 5.23
CA GLY A 162 -8.49 12.88 4.68
C GLY A 162 -6.99 12.69 4.51
N LEU A 163 -6.56 12.92 3.29
CA LEU A 163 -5.17 13.12 2.92
C LEU A 163 -4.85 14.60 3.10
N TYR A 164 -3.67 14.89 3.61
CA TYR A 164 -3.16 16.25 3.79
C TYR A 164 -1.83 16.40 3.07
N PHE A 165 -1.62 17.56 2.50
CA PHE A 165 -0.31 18.01 2.07
C PHE A 165 0.16 19.08 3.04
N ALA A 166 1.39 18.94 3.54
CA ALA A 166 1.95 19.93 4.44
C ALA A 166 3.34 20.35 3.99
N ILE A 167 3.61 21.66 4.16
CA ILE A 167 4.91 22.26 3.97
C ILE A 167 5.30 22.92 5.30
N GLU A 168 6.40 22.47 5.87
CA GLU A 168 7.05 23.10 7.02
C GLU A 168 8.38 23.68 6.51
N PHE A 169 8.64 24.95 6.75
CA PHE A 169 9.88 25.58 6.31
C PHE A 169 10.34 26.67 7.25
N THR A 170 11.65 26.86 7.29
CA THR A 170 12.28 27.99 8.00
C THR A 170 12.80 28.97 6.96
N PRO A 171 12.22 30.18 6.85
CA PRO A 171 12.73 31.18 5.95
C PRO A 171 14.10 31.68 6.43
N LYS A 172 14.90 32.26 5.52
CA LYS A 172 16.22 32.83 5.84
C LYS A 172 16.17 33.86 6.98
N LYS A 173 15.02 34.51 7.15
CA LYS A 173 14.73 35.43 8.25
C LYS A 173 13.30 35.21 8.72
N GLY A 174 13.14 34.87 9.98
CA GLY A 174 11.83 34.63 10.59
C GLY A 174 11.75 33.28 11.29
N ASP A 175 10.57 33.01 11.80
CA ASP A 175 10.25 31.76 12.49
C ASP A 175 9.82 30.67 11.52
N GLU A 176 9.79 29.43 11.99
CA GLU A 176 9.28 28.30 11.24
C GLU A 176 7.80 28.51 10.86
N VAL A 177 7.48 28.24 9.60
CA VAL A 177 6.13 28.33 9.04
C VAL A 177 5.64 26.95 8.69
N LYS A 178 4.38 26.66 9.05
CA LYS A 178 3.71 25.42 8.68
C LYS A 178 2.43 25.72 7.92
N LEU A 179 2.33 25.16 6.72
CA LEU A 179 1.16 25.26 5.85
C LEU A 179 0.57 23.86 5.67
N GLU A 180 -0.73 23.72 5.91
CA GLU A 180 -1.44 22.47 5.73
C GLU A 180 -2.60 22.65 4.74
N THR A 181 -2.72 21.72 3.82
CA THR A 181 -3.81 21.68 2.83
C THR A 181 -4.51 20.34 2.91
N LYS A 182 -5.77 20.32 3.22
CA LYS A 182 -6.57 19.11 3.10
C LYS A 182 -6.82 18.80 1.63
N LEU A 183 -6.64 17.56 1.23
CA LEU A 183 -6.85 17.10 -0.12
C LEU A 183 -8.19 16.36 -0.21
N ASP A 184 -8.94 16.68 -1.26
CA ASP A 184 -10.13 15.92 -1.62
C ASP A 184 -9.72 14.66 -2.36
N ILE A 185 -10.14 13.51 -1.86
CA ILE A 185 -9.73 12.20 -2.34
C ILE A 185 -10.90 11.43 -2.92
N SER A 186 -10.70 10.80 -4.06
CA SER A 186 -11.69 9.99 -4.77
C SER A 186 -11.15 8.60 -5.04
N ASP A 187 -11.90 7.56 -4.66
CA ASP A 187 -11.54 6.16 -4.90
C ASP A 187 -11.83 5.80 -6.37
N MET A 188 -10.78 5.42 -7.10
CA MET A 188 -10.82 5.01 -8.50
C MET A 188 -10.87 3.48 -8.68
N SER A 189 -10.87 2.74 -7.59
CA SER A 189 -10.81 1.26 -7.61
C SER A 189 -12.18 0.60 -7.84
N LYS A 190 -13.20 1.38 -8.20
CA LYS A 190 -14.58 0.91 -8.42
C LYS A 190 -14.84 0.63 -9.88
#